data_c777caf4dfbaa8cefde8f0d7ec23d7a3
#
_entry.id   c777caf4dfbaa8cefde8f0d7ec23d7a3
#
_cell.length_a   1.000
_cell.length_b   1.000
_cell.length_c   1.000
_cell.angle_alpha   90.00
_cell.angle_beta   90.00
_cell.angle_gamma   90.00
#
_symmetry.space_group_name_H-M   'P 1'
#
loop_
_entity.id
_entity.type
_entity.pdbx_description
1 polymer ?
#
loop_
_entity_poly.entity_id
_entity_poly.type
_entity_poly.pdbx_seq_one_letter_code
_entity_poly.pdbx_strand_id
1 'polypeptide(L)'
;MLAEFLADRGDWTHVMPGARACLFSLEEGPHPLPLQLDPLHFETLFCLGGSVTLTRRDGTFLTADARKVLILTDLSGLTNARVDSSLAGVLVAVDARGARESLEIICNLLGGLTLDTSRVQRWMASRGGCAVEGPTNWSRAAFDNLDRLPQSEQARWCVWKSVELLYLLSTQDEQGTYTLPGSMPNRNIARSLAETCRYMEAHLDEPLTIPALSRRACLSATTFKEAFRQLYGLPVHTWLRQRRMERAAELLNTSGLNLEGVAKAVGYSSVSQFAAAFRQQYGVTPGQYRKNV
;
A
#
# COMPACT_ATOMS: atom_id res chain seq x y z
N MET A 1 -3.59 14.19 -3.43
CA MET A 1 -2.51 13.69 -2.52
C MET A 1 -1.73 14.87 -1.97
N LEU A 2 -1.15 14.75 -0.77
CA LEU A 2 -0.23 15.76 -0.28
C LEU A 2 0.96 15.90 -1.22
N ALA A 3 1.37 14.79 -1.83
CA ALA A 3 2.36 14.76 -2.91
C ALA A 3 1.99 15.62 -4.14
N GLU A 4 0.72 15.72 -4.50
CA GLU A 4 0.29 16.61 -5.60
C GLU A 4 0.34 18.10 -5.19
N PHE A 5 -0.03 18.37 -3.94
CA PHE A 5 0.08 19.72 -3.39
C PHE A 5 1.54 20.22 -3.35
N LEU A 6 2.48 19.32 -3.12
CA LEU A 6 3.92 19.61 -3.09
C LEU A 6 4.62 19.41 -4.44
N ALA A 7 3.91 19.03 -5.51
CA ALA A 7 4.53 18.70 -6.80
C ALA A 7 5.46 19.80 -7.32
N ASP A 8 5.04 21.07 -7.20
CA ASP A 8 5.78 22.26 -7.67
C ASP A 8 6.48 23.03 -6.53
N ARG A 9 6.50 22.49 -5.31
CA ARG A 9 6.92 23.23 -4.11
C ARG A 9 8.08 22.61 -3.35
N GLY A 10 8.65 21.53 -3.86
CA GLY A 10 9.74 20.84 -3.17
C GLY A 10 10.61 20.01 -4.10
N ASP A 11 11.76 19.58 -3.59
CA ASP A 11 12.73 18.78 -4.32
C ASP A 11 12.37 17.29 -4.24
N TRP A 12 11.88 16.76 -5.36
CA TRP A 12 11.47 15.36 -5.45
C TRP A 12 12.63 14.44 -5.83
N THR A 13 12.81 13.39 -5.05
CA THR A 13 13.75 12.30 -5.31
C THR A 13 12.99 11.01 -5.55
N HIS A 14 13.21 10.37 -6.71
CA HIS A 14 12.76 9.00 -6.97
C HIS A 14 13.75 8.03 -6.33
N VAL A 15 13.28 7.22 -5.37
CA VAL A 15 14.17 6.31 -4.60
C VAL A 15 14.08 4.88 -5.13
N MET A 16 12.87 4.44 -5.46
CA MET A 16 12.61 3.14 -6.09
C MET A 16 11.30 3.21 -6.89
N PRO A 17 11.02 2.26 -7.80
CA PRO A 17 9.73 2.19 -8.48
C PRO A 17 8.57 2.30 -7.50
N GLY A 18 7.63 3.21 -7.76
CA GLY A 18 6.47 3.47 -6.91
C GLY A 18 6.73 4.18 -5.57
N ALA A 19 7.98 4.58 -5.27
CA ALA A 19 8.28 5.35 -4.07
C ALA A 19 9.16 6.56 -4.37
N ARG A 20 8.68 7.72 -3.94
CA ARG A 20 9.36 9.01 -4.08
C ARG A 20 9.28 9.80 -2.78
N ALA A 21 10.23 10.67 -2.57
CA ALA A 21 10.26 11.56 -1.42
C ALA A 21 10.52 13.01 -1.84
N CYS A 22 9.97 13.93 -1.08
CA CYS A 22 10.10 15.36 -1.31
C CYS A 22 10.55 16.04 -0.02
N LEU A 23 11.67 16.78 -0.08
CA LEU A 23 12.03 17.75 0.94
C LEU A 23 11.27 19.03 0.66
N PHE A 24 10.63 19.59 1.67
CA PHE A 24 9.82 20.79 1.52
C PHE A 24 9.86 21.68 2.74
N SER A 25 9.52 22.95 2.53
CA SER A 25 9.20 23.90 3.57
C SER A 25 7.94 24.66 3.20
N LEU A 26 7.02 24.82 4.16
CA LEU A 26 5.79 25.57 4.02
C LEU A 26 5.73 26.67 5.06
N GLU A 27 5.28 27.84 4.63
CA GLU A 27 5.04 28.97 5.53
C GLU A 27 3.76 28.75 6.35
N GLU A 28 3.64 29.47 7.46
CA GLU A 28 2.44 29.50 8.28
C GLU A 28 1.21 29.92 7.49
N GLY A 29 0.09 29.22 7.71
CA GLY A 29 -1.18 29.56 7.10
C GLY A 29 -2.07 28.35 6.80
N PRO A 30 -3.28 28.63 6.32
CA PRO A 30 -4.17 27.58 5.82
C PRO A 30 -3.70 27.08 4.45
N HIS A 31 -3.65 25.76 4.30
CA HIS A 31 -3.30 25.11 3.05
C HIS A 31 -4.48 24.27 2.58
N PRO A 32 -4.97 24.48 1.34
CA PRO A 32 -6.03 23.66 0.78
C PRO A 32 -5.51 22.24 0.60
N LEU A 33 -6.20 21.26 1.19
CA LEU A 33 -5.89 19.85 0.99
C LEU A 33 -6.48 19.37 -0.36
N PRO A 34 -5.73 18.60 -1.14
CA PRO A 34 -6.29 17.87 -2.26
C PRO A 34 -7.28 16.83 -1.73
N LEU A 35 -8.54 16.91 -2.16
CA LEU A 35 -9.68 16.18 -1.56
C LEU A 35 -9.74 14.68 -1.89
N GLN A 36 -8.85 14.14 -2.71
CA GLN A 36 -8.88 12.73 -3.09
C GLN A 36 -7.50 12.08 -2.97
N LEU A 37 -7.43 11.02 -2.18
CA LEU A 37 -6.35 10.04 -2.24
C LEU A 37 -6.85 8.77 -2.94
N ASP A 38 -6.06 8.22 -3.85
CA ASP A 38 -6.24 6.85 -4.30
C ASP A 38 -6.01 5.95 -3.07
N PRO A 39 -6.96 5.06 -2.71
CA PRO A 39 -6.86 4.19 -1.53
C PRO A 39 -5.65 3.25 -1.56
N LEU A 40 -4.92 3.18 -2.67
CA LEU A 40 -3.68 2.41 -2.80
C LEU A 40 -2.42 3.24 -2.50
N HIS A 41 -2.55 4.52 -2.18
CA HIS A 41 -1.43 5.35 -1.79
C HIS A 41 -1.24 5.37 -0.27
N PHE A 42 0.04 5.42 0.11
CA PHE A 42 0.46 5.57 1.50
C PHE A 42 1.46 6.73 1.54
N GLU A 43 1.14 7.74 2.32
CA GLU A 43 2.03 8.88 2.51
C GLU A 43 2.49 8.97 3.95
N THR A 44 3.76 9.30 4.16
CA THR A 44 4.32 9.61 5.48
C THR A 44 5.04 10.94 5.43
N LEU A 45 4.68 11.81 6.35
CA LEU A 45 5.33 13.10 6.53
C LEU A 45 6.18 13.08 7.78
N PHE A 46 7.49 13.16 7.61
CA PHE A 46 8.47 13.32 8.70
C PHE A 46 8.60 14.81 9.00
N CYS A 47 8.06 15.27 10.12
CA CYS A 47 8.15 16.68 10.54
C CYS A 47 9.54 16.96 11.13
N LEU A 48 10.37 17.71 10.43
CA LEU A 48 11.70 18.12 10.88
C LEU A 48 11.64 19.39 11.73
N GLY A 49 10.71 20.29 11.43
CA GLY A 49 10.48 21.53 12.17
C GLY A 49 9.08 22.06 11.93
N GLY A 50 8.63 22.89 12.85
CA GLY A 50 7.29 23.47 12.79
C GLY A 50 6.18 22.51 13.21
N SER A 51 4.95 22.83 12.82
CA SER A 51 3.77 22.03 13.15
C SER A 51 2.65 22.21 12.12
N VAL A 52 1.88 21.15 11.93
CA VAL A 52 0.68 21.13 11.09
C VAL A 52 -0.48 20.55 11.88
N THR A 53 -1.63 21.22 11.83
CA THR A 53 -2.88 20.76 12.43
C THR A 53 -3.87 20.42 11.32
N LEU A 54 -4.36 19.19 11.34
CA LEU A 54 -5.42 18.68 10.49
C LEU A 54 -6.73 18.69 11.24
N THR A 55 -7.78 19.23 10.65
CA THR A 55 -9.13 19.25 11.22
C THR A 55 -9.97 18.15 10.56
N ARG A 56 -10.56 17.28 11.37
CA ARG A 56 -11.49 16.23 10.90
C ARG A 56 -12.91 16.78 10.77
N ARG A 57 -13.74 16.07 10.02
CA ARG A 57 -15.17 16.42 9.84
C ARG A 57 -15.98 16.37 11.14
N ASP A 58 -15.57 15.55 12.10
CA ASP A 58 -16.17 15.46 13.43
C ASP A 58 -15.73 16.61 14.39
N GLY A 59 -14.92 17.54 13.88
CA GLY A 59 -14.39 18.65 14.65
C GLY A 59 -13.18 18.32 15.50
N THR A 60 -12.68 17.10 15.49
CA THR A 60 -11.44 16.73 16.20
C THR A 60 -10.21 17.18 15.43
N PHE A 61 -9.11 17.39 16.16
CA PHE A 61 -7.83 17.85 15.61
C PHE A 61 -6.77 16.76 15.70
N LEU A 62 -5.89 16.74 14.72
CA LEU A 62 -4.71 15.90 14.67
C LEU A 62 -3.51 16.80 14.40
N THR A 63 -2.59 16.94 15.35
CA THR A 63 -1.42 17.82 15.23
C THR A 63 -0.14 17.01 15.16
N ALA A 64 0.65 17.27 14.12
CA ALA A 64 2.01 16.78 13.99
C ALA A 64 2.98 17.94 14.12
N ASP A 65 3.82 17.89 15.13
CA ASP A 65 4.92 18.82 15.40
C ASP A 65 6.28 18.18 15.10
N ALA A 66 7.34 18.91 15.35
CA ALA A 66 8.69 18.41 15.10
C ALA A 66 8.95 17.05 15.76
N ARG A 67 9.63 16.15 15.03
CA ARG A 67 9.98 14.77 15.42
C ARG A 67 8.76 13.82 15.51
N LYS A 68 7.64 14.19 14.87
CA LYS A 68 6.49 13.30 14.66
C LYS A 68 6.38 12.90 13.19
N VAL A 69 5.76 11.76 12.97
CA VAL A 69 5.43 11.25 11.64
C VAL A 69 3.92 11.26 11.46
N LEU A 70 3.45 11.99 10.46
CA LEU A 70 2.06 11.97 10.05
C LEU A 70 1.89 10.91 8.95
N ILE A 71 0.92 10.03 9.13
CA ILE A 71 0.62 8.92 8.22
C ILE A 71 -0.72 9.21 7.56
N LEU A 72 -0.78 9.11 6.24
CA LEU A 72 -1.95 9.45 5.43
C LEU A 72 -2.24 8.33 4.42
N THR A 73 -3.50 7.91 4.35
CA THR A 73 -4.00 6.99 3.32
C THR A 73 -5.30 7.47 2.70
N ASP A 74 -6.05 8.30 3.43
CA ASP A 74 -7.31 8.90 2.99
C ASP A 74 -7.47 10.27 3.63
N LEU A 75 -7.76 11.28 2.82
CA LEU A 75 -8.00 12.65 3.29
C LEU A 75 -9.48 13.01 3.30
N SER A 76 -10.37 12.12 2.87
CA SER A 76 -11.82 12.38 2.78
C SER A 76 -12.46 12.73 4.13
N GLY A 77 -11.87 12.24 5.21
CA GLY A 77 -12.28 12.55 6.58
C GLY A 77 -11.83 13.91 7.11
N LEU A 78 -11.01 14.65 6.35
CA LEU A 78 -10.48 15.96 6.73
C LEU A 78 -11.27 17.11 6.09
N THR A 79 -11.31 18.25 6.76
CA THR A 79 -11.93 19.49 6.26
C THR A 79 -10.91 20.58 6.02
N ASN A 80 -9.80 20.59 6.77
CA ASN A 80 -8.80 21.65 6.71
C ASN A 80 -7.43 21.15 7.13
N ALA A 81 -6.38 21.76 6.59
CA ALA A 81 -5.01 21.68 7.09
C ALA A 81 -4.48 23.09 7.32
N ARG A 82 -3.84 23.29 8.46
CA ARG A 82 -3.20 24.54 8.82
C ARG A 82 -1.77 24.27 9.27
N VAL A 83 -0.84 25.00 8.70
CA VAL A 83 0.53 25.08 9.19
C VAL A 83 0.55 26.14 10.27
N ASP A 84 0.79 25.75 11.53
CA ASP A 84 0.72 26.63 12.70
C ASP A 84 2.03 27.37 12.96
N SER A 85 3.14 26.83 12.44
CA SER A 85 4.45 27.46 12.37
C SER A 85 5.19 26.89 11.16
N SER A 86 6.14 27.61 10.57
CA SER A 86 6.84 27.17 9.35
C SER A 86 7.18 25.69 9.39
N LEU A 87 6.53 24.89 8.54
CA LEU A 87 6.64 23.44 8.52
C LEU A 87 7.74 23.02 7.55
N ALA A 88 8.77 22.40 8.07
CA ALA A 88 9.81 21.75 7.25
C ALA A 88 9.79 20.24 7.45
N GLY A 89 9.97 19.48 6.39
CA GLY A 89 9.90 18.04 6.50
C GLY A 89 10.27 17.28 5.23
N VAL A 90 10.13 15.98 5.33
CA VAL A 90 10.25 15.04 4.20
C VAL A 90 8.92 14.31 4.04
N LEU A 91 8.27 14.52 2.90
CA LEU A 91 7.11 13.74 2.51
C LEU A 91 7.57 12.54 1.69
N VAL A 92 7.15 11.34 2.08
CA VAL A 92 7.31 10.11 1.30
C VAL A 92 5.95 9.72 0.77
N ALA A 93 5.88 9.46 -0.54
CA ALA A 93 4.69 8.93 -1.20
C ALA A 93 5.01 7.54 -1.78
N VAL A 94 4.23 6.56 -1.39
CA VAL A 94 4.32 5.18 -1.86
C VAL A 94 3.04 4.82 -2.60
N ASP A 95 3.17 4.59 -3.91
CA ASP A 95 2.13 3.96 -4.72
C ASP A 95 2.24 2.44 -4.58
N ALA A 96 1.27 1.81 -3.96
CA ALA A 96 1.29 0.37 -3.70
C ALA A 96 1.35 -0.48 -4.98
N ARG A 97 0.85 0.02 -6.12
CA ARG A 97 0.95 -0.67 -7.41
C ARG A 97 2.36 -0.58 -7.98
N GLY A 98 2.89 0.63 -8.08
CA GLY A 98 4.23 0.86 -8.63
C GLY A 98 5.35 0.33 -7.73
N ALA A 99 5.16 0.33 -6.41
CA ALA A 99 6.16 -0.14 -5.44
C ALA A 99 6.12 -1.65 -5.19
N ARG A 100 5.12 -2.37 -5.70
CA ARG A 100 4.87 -3.78 -5.38
C ARG A 100 6.09 -4.66 -5.58
N GLU A 101 6.67 -4.64 -6.77
CA GLU A 101 7.84 -5.47 -7.11
C GLU A 101 9.05 -5.14 -6.22
N SER A 102 9.29 -3.85 -5.99
CA SER A 102 10.38 -3.39 -5.12
C SER A 102 10.18 -3.83 -3.67
N LEU A 103 8.96 -3.74 -3.16
CA LEU A 103 8.61 -4.20 -1.80
C LEU A 103 8.72 -5.71 -1.67
N GLU A 104 8.30 -6.48 -2.68
CA GLU A 104 8.46 -7.94 -2.71
C GLU A 104 9.95 -8.34 -2.70
N ILE A 105 10.80 -7.65 -3.45
CA ILE A 105 12.24 -7.87 -3.45
C ILE A 105 12.82 -7.60 -2.05
N ILE A 106 12.49 -6.46 -1.45
CA ILE A 106 12.95 -6.09 -0.10
C ILE A 106 12.49 -7.14 0.92
N CYS A 107 11.22 -7.52 0.90
CA CYS A 107 10.68 -8.53 1.80
C CYS A 107 11.37 -9.89 1.65
N ASN A 108 11.68 -10.30 0.42
CA ASN A 108 12.41 -11.54 0.14
C ASN A 108 13.87 -11.49 0.65
N LEU A 109 14.57 -10.38 0.44
CA LEU A 109 15.94 -10.18 0.94
C LEU A 109 16.01 -10.21 2.47
N LEU A 110 14.98 -9.68 3.14
CA LEU A 110 14.87 -9.69 4.60
C LEU A 110 14.35 -11.01 5.17
N GLY A 111 14.42 -12.10 4.40
CA GLY A 111 14.11 -13.45 4.86
C GLY A 111 12.65 -13.85 4.68
N GLY A 112 11.93 -13.24 3.75
CA GLY A 112 10.54 -13.55 3.43
C GLY A 112 9.57 -12.86 4.37
N LEU A 113 9.87 -11.62 4.77
CA LEU A 113 8.89 -10.76 5.45
C LEU A 113 7.64 -10.64 4.58
N THR A 114 6.49 -10.61 5.20
CA THR A 114 5.22 -10.38 4.51
C THR A 114 4.63 -9.06 4.96
N LEU A 115 4.24 -8.24 3.98
CA LEU A 115 3.59 -6.97 4.19
C LEU A 115 2.08 -7.16 4.03
N ASP A 116 1.34 -7.24 5.13
CA ASP A 116 -0.13 -7.30 5.09
C ASP A 116 -0.72 -5.90 4.89
N THR A 117 -0.79 -5.48 3.63
CA THR A 117 -1.37 -4.18 3.25
C THR A 117 -2.84 -4.05 3.66
N SER A 118 -3.58 -5.15 3.71
CA SER A 118 -4.98 -5.13 4.15
C SER A 118 -5.10 -4.79 5.64
N ARG A 119 -4.13 -5.22 6.45
CA ARG A 119 -4.05 -4.88 7.87
C ARG A 119 -3.73 -3.39 8.06
N VAL A 120 -2.76 -2.88 7.31
CA VAL A 120 -2.44 -1.45 7.28
C VAL A 120 -3.67 -0.62 6.90
N GLN A 121 -4.40 -1.03 5.85
CA GLN A 121 -5.63 -0.35 5.43
C GLN A 121 -6.71 -0.35 6.51
N ARG A 122 -6.97 -1.49 7.18
CA ARG A 122 -7.92 -1.56 8.30
C ARG A 122 -7.50 -0.67 9.47
N TRP A 123 -6.23 -0.72 9.84
CA TRP A 123 -5.67 0.11 10.91
C TRP A 123 -5.81 1.60 10.62
N MET A 124 -5.55 2.02 9.39
CA MET A 124 -5.74 3.40 8.95
C MET A 124 -7.22 3.78 8.87
N ALA A 125 -8.07 2.91 8.34
CA ALA A 125 -9.51 3.17 8.25
C ALA A 125 -10.15 3.36 9.64
N SER A 126 -9.74 2.60 10.66
CA SER A 126 -10.20 2.77 12.04
C SER A 126 -9.80 4.14 12.64
N ARG A 127 -8.86 4.84 12.02
CA ARG A 127 -8.36 6.18 12.42
C ARG A 127 -8.78 7.29 11.44
N GLY A 128 -9.74 7.00 10.54
CA GLY A 128 -10.22 7.96 9.54
C GLY A 128 -9.18 8.31 8.47
N GLY A 129 -8.29 7.36 8.13
CA GLY A 129 -7.29 7.53 7.08
C GLY A 129 -6.05 8.35 7.47
N CYS A 130 -6.00 8.87 8.69
CA CYS A 130 -4.91 9.73 9.17
C CYS A 130 -4.50 9.35 10.59
N ALA A 131 -3.19 9.25 10.83
CA ALA A 131 -2.62 9.02 12.15
C ALA A 131 -1.34 9.84 12.36
N VAL A 132 -1.02 10.13 13.60
CA VAL A 132 0.27 10.73 13.99
C VAL A 132 0.98 9.76 14.92
N GLU A 133 2.17 9.35 14.53
CA GLU A 133 3.07 8.58 15.38
C GLU A 133 3.98 9.55 16.17
N GLY A 134 3.86 9.48 17.48
CA GLY A 134 4.62 10.28 18.43
C GLY A 134 5.92 9.60 18.86
N PRO A 135 6.61 10.11 19.90
CA PRO A 135 7.95 9.67 20.29
C PRO A 135 7.97 8.23 20.82
N THR A 136 7.82 7.28 19.92
CA THR A 136 8.09 5.86 20.14
C THR A 136 9.58 5.59 19.92
N ASN A 137 10.06 4.41 20.28
CA ASN A 137 11.44 4.03 20.02
C ASN A 137 11.76 4.06 18.51
N TRP A 138 10.78 3.71 17.66
CA TRP A 138 10.92 3.76 16.21
C TRP A 138 11.09 5.20 15.70
N SER A 139 10.19 6.12 16.07
CA SER A 139 10.27 7.51 15.60
C SER A 139 11.51 8.21 16.10
N ARG A 140 11.92 8.01 17.38
CA ARG A 140 13.19 8.53 17.87
C ARG A 140 14.37 8.06 17.03
N ALA A 141 14.49 6.76 16.79
CA ALA A 141 15.58 6.20 15.98
C ALA A 141 15.55 6.73 14.53
N ALA A 142 14.37 6.96 13.97
CA ALA A 142 14.21 7.54 12.64
C ALA A 142 14.81 8.96 12.58
N PHE A 143 14.43 9.83 13.51
CA PHE A 143 14.87 11.23 13.53
C PHE A 143 16.30 11.41 14.00
N ASP A 144 16.78 10.68 15.01
CA ASP A 144 18.16 10.76 15.50
C ASP A 144 19.19 10.44 14.42
N ASN A 145 18.86 9.52 13.51
CA ASN A 145 19.72 9.25 12.35
C ASN A 145 19.49 10.27 11.23
N LEU A 146 18.26 10.72 11.01
CA LEU A 146 17.92 11.70 9.99
C LEU A 146 18.66 13.01 10.19
N ASP A 147 18.76 13.48 11.44
CA ASP A 147 19.48 14.69 11.82
C ASP A 147 21.00 14.62 11.51
N ARG A 148 21.55 13.41 11.38
CA ARG A 148 22.98 13.18 11.11
C ARG A 148 23.29 12.99 9.63
N LEU A 149 22.27 12.76 8.80
CA LEU A 149 22.45 12.49 7.39
C LEU A 149 22.59 13.78 6.57
N PRO A 150 23.44 13.77 5.53
CA PRO A 150 23.43 14.83 4.53
C PRO A 150 22.03 14.98 3.91
N GLN A 151 21.66 16.20 3.54
CA GLN A 151 20.34 16.48 2.97
C GLN A 151 20.02 15.60 1.75
N SER A 152 21.02 15.29 0.92
CA SER A 152 20.89 14.39 -0.25
C SER A 152 20.48 12.96 0.09
N GLU A 153 20.73 12.50 1.33
CA GLU A 153 20.40 11.14 1.77
C GLU A 153 19.11 11.07 2.62
N GLN A 154 18.61 12.21 3.10
CA GLN A 154 17.43 12.27 3.97
C GLN A 154 16.18 11.68 3.27
N ALA A 155 15.99 11.96 1.99
CA ALA A 155 14.88 11.41 1.20
C ALA A 155 14.89 9.87 1.16
N ARG A 156 16.06 9.28 0.88
CA ARG A 156 16.23 7.82 0.84
C ARG A 156 16.02 7.18 2.20
N TRP A 157 16.53 7.81 3.25
CA TRP A 157 16.34 7.36 4.61
C TRP A 157 14.86 7.34 4.99
N CYS A 158 14.12 8.41 4.70
CA CYS A 158 12.69 8.48 4.99
C CYS A 158 11.88 7.44 4.22
N VAL A 159 12.23 7.13 2.96
CA VAL A 159 11.59 6.03 2.22
C VAL A 159 11.84 4.70 2.92
N TRP A 160 13.08 4.41 3.32
CA TRP A 160 13.41 3.20 4.06
C TRP A 160 12.60 3.10 5.36
N LYS A 161 12.53 4.19 6.13
CA LYS A 161 11.75 4.26 7.38
C LYS A 161 10.24 4.13 7.15
N SER A 162 9.74 4.59 6.03
CA SER A 162 8.32 4.41 5.66
C SER A 162 8.01 2.94 5.33
N VAL A 163 8.91 2.22 4.69
CA VAL A 163 8.78 0.77 4.44
C VAL A 163 8.82 -0.01 5.75
N GLU A 164 9.75 0.32 6.65
CA GLU A 164 9.80 -0.27 8.00
C GLU A 164 8.51 0.00 8.78
N LEU A 165 7.99 1.23 8.72
CA LEU A 165 6.72 1.59 9.36
C LEU A 165 5.54 0.78 8.79
N LEU A 166 5.45 0.66 7.47
CA LEU A 166 4.45 -0.19 6.82
C LEU A 166 4.50 -1.63 7.34
N TYR A 167 5.70 -2.18 7.49
CA TYR A 167 5.88 -3.51 8.07
C TYR A 167 5.39 -3.56 9.51
N LEU A 168 5.80 -2.63 10.36
CA LEU A 168 5.38 -2.55 11.75
C LEU A 168 3.85 -2.43 11.87
N LEU A 169 3.22 -1.56 11.07
CA LEU A 169 1.77 -1.42 11.03
C LEU A 169 1.07 -2.70 10.55
N SER A 170 1.68 -3.46 9.64
CA SER A 170 1.15 -4.74 9.18
C SER A 170 1.20 -5.84 10.25
N THR A 171 2.01 -5.67 11.29
CA THR A 171 2.14 -6.61 12.41
C THR A 171 1.30 -6.26 13.64
N GLN A 172 0.73 -5.04 13.69
CA GLN A 172 -0.10 -4.60 14.82
C GLN A 172 -1.49 -5.27 14.78
N ASP A 173 -2.05 -5.57 15.96
CA ASP A 173 -3.46 -5.90 16.10
C ASP A 173 -4.33 -4.62 16.08
N GLU A 174 -5.66 -4.79 16.07
CA GLU A 174 -6.61 -3.67 16.07
C GLU A 174 -6.52 -2.80 17.34
N GLN A 175 -5.89 -3.28 18.39
CA GLN A 175 -5.69 -2.59 19.67
C GLN A 175 -4.34 -1.85 19.75
N GLY A 176 -3.52 -1.93 18.69
CA GLY A 176 -2.21 -1.29 18.66
C GLY A 176 -1.12 -2.04 19.44
N THR A 177 -1.42 -3.25 19.88
CA THR A 177 -0.44 -4.12 20.51
C THR A 177 0.39 -4.81 19.43
N TYR A 178 1.72 -4.82 19.56
CA TYR A 178 2.57 -5.62 18.69
C TYR A 178 2.31 -7.09 18.99
N THR A 179 1.43 -7.69 18.22
CA THR A 179 1.42 -9.15 18.15
C THR A 179 2.53 -9.53 17.20
N LEU A 180 3.57 -10.16 17.73
CA LEU A 180 4.40 -11.02 16.89
C LEU A 180 3.40 -11.89 16.11
N PRO A 181 3.42 -11.91 14.77
CA PRO A 181 2.51 -12.74 14.00
C PRO A 181 2.53 -14.13 14.63
N GLY A 182 1.38 -14.60 15.10
CA GLY A 182 1.29 -15.93 15.67
C GLY A 182 1.90 -16.89 14.69
N SER A 183 2.99 -17.52 15.05
CA SER A 183 3.89 -18.35 14.27
C SER A 183 3.76 -18.09 12.76
N MET A 184 4.60 -17.19 12.25
CA MET A 184 4.80 -17.06 10.79
C MET A 184 4.82 -18.47 10.22
N PRO A 185 4.11 -18.74 9.12
CA PRO A 185 4.23 -20.02 8.46
C PRO A 185 5.71 -20.31 8.33
N ASN A 186 6.14 -21.48 8.80
CA ASN A 186 7.54 -21.90 8.76
C ASN A 186 8.19 -21.36 7.49
N ARG A 187 9.39 -20.79 7.57
CA ARG A 187 10.11 -20.13 6.46
C ARG A 187 10.00 -20.92 5.14
N ASN A 188 9.94 -22.23 5.23
CA ASN A 188 9.72 -23.14 4.10
C ASN A 188 8.29 -23.01 3.53
N ILE A 189 7.29 -22.85 4.39
CA ILE A 189 5.89 -22.66 3.96
C ILE A 189 5.72 -21.32 3.28
N ALA A 190 6.29 -20.26 3.83
CA ALA A 190 6.22 -18.92 3.23
C ALA A 190 6.87 -18.90 1.83
N ARG A 191 8.04 -19.53 1.70
CA ARG A 191 8.73 -19.67 0.40
C ARG A 191 7.89 -20.45 -0.61
N SER A 192 7.36 -21.60 -0.19
CA SER A 192 6.55 -22.46 -1.04
C SER A 192 5.25 -21.76 -1.51
N LEU A 193 4.64 -20.95 -0.63
CA LEU A 193 3.49 -20.12 -0.98
C LEU A 193 3.86 -19.01 -1.98
N ALA A 194 4.99 -18.33 -1.79
CA ALA A 194 5.46 -17.30 -2.71
C ALA A 194 5.74 -17.88 -4.11
N GLU A 195 6.34 -19.07 -4.18
CA GLU A 195 6.54 -19.81 -5.46
C GLU A 195 5.20 -20.22 -6.09
N THR A 196 4.22 -20.62 -5.27
CA THR A 196 2.88 -20.98 -5.75
C THR A 196 2.12 -19.73 -6.26
N CYS A 197 2.26 -18.58 -5.62
CA CYS A 197 1.66 -17.33 -6.11
C CYS A 197 2.24 -16.88 -7.44
N ARG A 198 3.56 -16.94 -7.62
CA ARG A 198 4.20 -16.65 -8.91
C ARG A 198 3.69 -17.58 -10.00
N TYR A 199 3.49 -18.86 -9.68
CA TYR A 199 2.87 -19.79 -10.61
C TYR A 199 1.43 -19.38 -10.95
N MET A 200 0.61 -19.03 -9.94
CA MET A 200 -0.77 -18.59 -10.18
C MET A 200 -0.83 -17.34 -11.08
N GLU A 201 0.07 -16.39 -10.89
CA GLU A 201 0.16 -15.17 -11.70
C GLU A 201 0.57 -15.46 -13.17
N ALA A 202 1.42 -16.45 -13.37
CA ALA A 202 1.83 -16.88 -14.71
C ALA A 202 0.76 -17.72 -15.46
N HIS A 203 -0.25 -18.27 -14.73
CA HIS A 203 -1.24 -19.21 -15.27
C HIS A 203 -2.67 -18.79 -14.91
N LEU A 204 -2.96 -17.47 -15.02
CA LEU A 204 -4.28 -16.93 -14.68
C LEU A 204 -5.42 -17.46 -15.56
N ASP A 205 -5.09 -17.91 -16.75
CA ASP A 205 -6.00 -18.52 -17.73
C ASP A 205 -6.39 -19.97 -17.39
N GLU A 206 -5.67 -20.62 -16.49
CA GLU A 206 -5.90 -22.02 -16.12
C GLU A 206 -6.90 -22.19 -14.95
N PRO A 207 -7.52 -23.39 -14.82
CA PRO A 207 -8.35 -23.72 -13.66
C PRO A 207 -7.49 -24.00 -12.42
N LEU A 208 -7.14 -22.95 -11.68
CA LEU A 208 -6.34 -23.04 -10.47
C LEU A 208 -7.20 -23.47 -9.27
N THR A 209 -7.11 -24.75 -8.88
CA THR A 209 -7.89 -25.32 -7.79
C THR A 209 -7.09 -25.45 -6.50
N ILE A 210 -7.75 -25.34 -5.34
CA ILE A 210 -7.09 -25.51 -4.03
C ILE A 210 -6.33 -26.83 -3.93
N PRO A 211 -6.89 -28.00 -4.37
CA PRO A 211 -6.13 -29.25 -4.31
C PRO A 211 -4.87 -29.24 -5.19
N ALA A 212 -4.89 -28.60 -6.34
CA ALA A 212 -3.71 -28.50 -7.21
C ALA A 212 -2.64 -27.58 -6.59
N LEU A 213 -3.07 -26.40 -6.10
CA LEU A 213 -2.18 -25.41 -5.50
C LEU A 213 -1.56 -25.90 -4.19
N SER A 214 -2.33 -26.56 -3.32
CA SER A 214 -1.82 -27.13 -2.07
C SER A 214 -0.81 -28.25 -2.30
N ARG A 215 -1.04 -29.12 -3.30
CA ARG A 215 -0.05 -30.13 -3.71
C ARG A 215 1.25 -29.50 -4.21
N ARG A 216 1.12 -28.42 -5.04
CA ARG A 216 2.29 -27.68 -5.52
C ARG A 216 3.09 -27.07 -4.38
N ALA A 217 2.40 -26.54 -3.36
CA ALA A 217 3.01 -25.98 -2.17
C ALA A 217 3.53 -27.05 -1.19
N CYS A 218 3.35 -28.35 -1.47
CA CYS A 218 3.63 -29.46 -0.56
C CYS A 218 2.92 -29.32 0.81
N LEU A 219 1.67 -28.80 0.80
CA LEU A 219 0.87 -28.55 2.00
C LEU A 219 -0.47 -29.29 1.91
N SER A 220 -1.09 -29.53 3.08
CA SER A 220 -2.49 -29.92 3.13
C SER A 220 -3.38 -28.76 2.65
N ALA A 221 -4.57 -29.05 2.12
CA ALA A 221 -5.49 -28.01 1.66
C ALA A 221 -5.90 -27.04 2.78
N THR A 222 -5.99 -27.51 4.02
CA THR A 222 -6.30 -26.68 5.20
C THR A 222 -5.13 -25.78 5.53
N THR A 223 -3.93 -26.33 5.71
CA THR A 223 -2.71 -25.56 5.98
C THR A 223 -2.42 -24.55 4.88
N PHE A 224 -2.64 -24.93 3.60
CA PHE A 224 -2.46 -24.01 2.46
C PHE A 224 -3.41 -22.81 2.57
N LYS A 225 -4.70 -23.02 2.80
CA LYS A 225 -5.69 -21.93 2.94
C LYS A 225 -5.39 -21.00 4.10
N GLU A 226 -5.06 -21.55 5.26
CA GLU A 226 -4.73 -20.81 6.47
C GLU A 226 -3.45 -19.99 6.29
N ALA A 227 -2.37 -20.64 5.87
CA ALA A 227 -1.09 -19.98 5.64
C ALA A 227 -1.18 -18.93 4.51
N PHE A 228 -1.95 -19.21 3.45
CA PHE A 228 -2.19 -18.25 2.38
C PHE A 228 -2.93 -17.01 2.91
N ARG A 229 -4.01 -17.21 3.69
CA ARG A 229 -4.75 -16.11 4.29
C ARG A 229 -3.89 -15.31 5.28
N GLN A 230 -3.03 -15.98 6.04
CA GLN A 230 -2.09 -15.31 6.95
C GLN A 230 -1.08 -14.45 6.18
N LEU A 231 -0.53 -14.95 5.06
CA LEU A 231 0.49 -14.26 4.28
C LEU A 231 -0.07 -13.15 3.37
N TYR A 232 -1.22 -13.40 2.75
CA TYR A 232 -1.77 -12.50 1.72
C TYR A 232 -3.03 -11.73 2.18
N GLY A 233 -3.49 -11.93 3.41
CA GLY A 233 -4.64 -11.23 4.00
C GLY A 233 -6.01 -11.62 3.42
N LEU A 234 -6.04 -12.39 2.33
CA LEU A 234 -7.24 -12.74 1.57
C LEU A 234 -7.33 -14.25 1.34
N PRO A 235 -8.57 -14.80 1.25
CA PRO A 235 -8.76 -16.16 0.76
C PRO A 235 -8.20 -16.31 -0.67
N VAL A 236 -7.66 -17.50 -0.98
CA VAL A 236 -7.03 -17.81 -2.28
C VAL A 236 -7.91 -17.43 -3.48
N HIS A 237 -9.21 -17.76 -3.42
CA HIS A 237 -10.14 -17.47 -4.52
C HIS A 237 -10.39 -15.96 -4.72
N THR A 238 -10.42 -15.18 -3.63
CA THR A 238 -10.58 -13.72 -3.67
C THR A 238 -9.34 -13.08 -4.27
N TRP A 239 -8.16 -13.50 -3.81
CA TRP A 239 -6.88 -13.07 -4.33
C TRP A 239 -6.74 -13.37 -5.83
N LEU A 240 -7.04 -14.62 -6.25
CA LEU A 240 -6.97 -15.04 -7.65
C LEU A 240 -7.92 -14.22 -8.53
N ARG A 241 -9.17 -13.99 -8.05
CA ARG A 241 -10.14 -13.17 -8.79
C ARG A 241 -9.61 -11.74 -8.98
N GLN A 242 -9.02 -11.16 -7.95
CA GLN A 242 -8.43 -9.83 -8.02
C GLN A 242 -7.32 -9.77 -9.07
N ARG A 243 -6.37 -10.71 -9.06
CA ARG A 243 -5.28 -10.78 -10.06
C ARG A 243 -5.79 -10.94 -11.49
N ARG A 244 -6.81 -11.78 -11.69
CA ARG A 244 -7.48 -11.94 -12.98
C ARG A 244 -8.08 -10.63 -13.49
N MET A 245 -8.71 -9.86 -12.62
CA MET A 245 -9.29 -8.55 -12.99
C MET A 245 -8.23 -7.50 -13.26
N GLU A 246 -7.15 -7.46 -12.49
CA GLU A 246 -6.00 -6.59 -12.74
C GLU A 246 -5.39 -6.88 -14.12
N ARG A 247 -5.15 -8.15 -14.43
CA ARG A 247 -4.65 -8.58 -15.73
C ARG A 247 -5.63 -8.27 -16.87
N ALA A 248 -6.93 -8.40 -16.62
CA ALA A 248 -7.96 -8.03 -17.59
C ALA A 248 -7.93 -6.53 -17.90
N ALA A 249 -7.78 -5.69 -16.90
CA ALA A 249 -7.66 -4.22 -17.08
C ALA A 249 -6.44 -3.86 -17.94
N GLU A 250 -5.29 -4.49 -17.70
CA GLU A 250 -4.10 -4.33 -18.54
C GLU A 250 -4.38 -4.73 -20.00
N LEU A 251 -4.95 -5.92 -20.21
CA LEU A 251 -5.26 -6.42 -21.55
C LEU A 251 -6.28 -5.56 -22.30
N LEU A 252 -7.27 -5.00 -21.59
CA LEU A 252 -8.24 -4.08 -22.18
C LEU A 252 -7.59 -2.79 -22.71
N ASN A 253 -6.50 -2.35 -22.06
CA ASN A 253 -5.79 -1.12 -22.40
C ASN A 253 -4.69 -1.35 -23.46
N THR A 254 -4.01 -2.50 -23.43
CA THR A 254 -2.79 -2.71 -24.20
C THR A 254 -2.95 -3.67 -25.37
N SER A 255 -4.03 -4.48 -25.40
CA SER A 255 -4.24 -5.48 -26.43
C SER A 255 -5.42 -5.16 -27.35
N GLY A 256 -5.35 -5.60 -28.62
CA GLY A 256 -6.47 -5.57 -29.56
C GLY A 256 -7.48 -6.71 -29.38
N LEU A 257 -7.40 -7.50 -28.30
CA LEU A 257 -8.29 -8.63 -28.05
C LEU A 257 -9.73 -8.17 -27.88
N ASN A 258 -10.69 -8.91 -28.43
CA ASN A 258 -12.10 -8.69 -28.11
C ASN A 258 -12.41 -9.12 -26.66
N LEU A 259 -13.60 -8.83 -26.15
CA LEU A 259 -13.98 -9.14 -24.76
C LEU A 259 -13.93 -10.64 -24.45
N GLU A 260 -14.23 -11.48 -25.41
CA GLU A 260 -14.14 -12.94 -25.29
C GLU A 260 -12.68 -13.40 -25.16
N GLY A 261 -11.79 -12.84 -25.97
CA GLY A 261 -10.36 -13.09 -25.88
C GLY A 261 -9.77 -12.67 -24.54
N VAL A 262 -10.15 -11.50 -24.02
CA VAL A 262 -9.73 -11.04 -22.70
C VAL A 262 -10.27 -11.97 -21.61
N ALA A 263 -11.57 -12.31 -21.64
CA ALA A 263 -12.17 -13.23 -20.67
C ALA A 263 -11.43 -14.56 -20.61
N LYS A 264 -11.14 -15.16 -21.78
CA LYS A 264 -10.40 -16.42 -21.89
C LYS A 264 -8.97 -16.29 -21.36
N ALA A 265 -8.26 -15.21 -21.70
CA ALA A 265 -6.89 -14.96 -21.28
C ALA A 265 -6.75 -14.79 -19.76
N VAL A 266 -7.84 -14.50 -19.05
CA VAL A 266 -7.87 -14.40 -17.59
C VAL A 266 -8.68 -15.51 -16.91
N GLY A 267 -8.90 -16.63 -17.62
CA GLY A 267 -9.46 -17.86 -17.08
C GLY A 267 -10.97 -17.86 -16.82
N TYR A 268 -11.73 -17.05 -17.57
CA TYR A 268 -13.19 -17.09 -17.56
C TYR A 268 -13.72 -17.80 -18.82
N SER A 269 -14.56 -18.80 -18.61
CA SER A 269 -15.24 -19.51 -19.69
C SER A 269 -16.47 -18.78 -20.24
N SER A 270 -16.97 -17.75 -19.52
CA SER A 270 -18.16 -16.97 -19.89
C SER A 270 -17.85 -15.48 -19.83
N VAL A 271 -18.11 -14.78 -20.94
CA VAL A 271 -17.99 -13.31 -21.02
C VAL A 271 -18.92 -12.63 -20.02
N SER A 272 -20.11 -13.18 -19.77
CA SER A 272 -21.06 -12.62 -18.82
C SER A 272 -20.54 -12.69 -17.38
N GLN A 273 -19.95 -13.81 -16.97
CA GLN A 273 -19.34 -13.96 -15.65
C GLN A 273 -18.12 -13.03 -15.48
N PHE A 274 -17.30 -12.94 -16.53
CA PHE A 274 -16.19 -12.01 -16.58
C PHE A 274 -16.67 -10.57 -16.41
N ALA A 275 -17.65 -10.12 -17.21
CA ALA A 275 -18.16 -8.75 -17.15
C ALA A 275 -18.77 -8.40 -15.78
N ALA A 276 -19.48 -9.36 -15.16
CA ALA A 276 -20.00 -9.18 -13.81
C ALA A 276 -18.89 -9.02 -12.76
N ALA A 277 -17.86 -9.89 -12.80
CA ALA A 277 -16.71 -9.81 -11.90
C ALA A 277 -15.91 -8.52 -12.09
N PHE A 278 -15.71 -8.09 -13.34
CA PHE A 278 -15.00 -6.86 -13.67
C PHE A 278 -15.77 -5.63 -13.17
N ARG A 279 -17.09 -5.56 -13.42
CA ARG A 279 -17.94 -4.47 -12.93
C ARG A 279 -17.96 -4.42 -11.39
N GLN A 280 -17.95 -5.56 -10.73
CA GLN A 280 -17.88 -5.61 -9.26
C GLN A 280 -16.59 -4.97 -8.72
N GLN A 281 -15.46 -5.11 -9.44
CA GLN A 281 -14.16 -4.59 -8.99
C GLN A 281 -13.91 -3.14 -9.43
N TYR A 282 -14.33 -2.75 -10.63
CA TYR A 282 -14.02 -1.45 -11.22
C TYR A 282 -15.22 -0.49 -11.33
N GLY A 283 -16.42 -0.94 -10.95
CA GLY A 283 -17.65 -0.12 -11.00
C GLY A 283 -18.24 0.03 -12.41
N VAL A 284 -17.48 -0.27 -13.47
CA VAL A 284 -17.88 -0.14 -14.88
C VAL A 284 -17.71 -1.46 -15.64
N THR A 285 -18.42 -1.61 -16.76
CA THR A 285 -18.25 -2.80 -17.61
C THR A 285 -16.91 -2.77 -18.34
N PRO A 286 -16.35 -3.95 -18.74
CA PRO A 286 -15.10 -4.01 -19.53
C PRO A 286 -15.13 -3.18 -20.81
N GLY A 287 -16.30 -3.13 -21.48
CA GLY A 287 -16.48 -2.32 -22.70
C GLY A 287 -16.48 -0.83 -22.45
N GLN A 288 -17.03 -0.37 -21.31
CA GLN A 288 -16.96 1.03 -20.88
C GLN A 288 -15.54 1.40 -20.45
N TYR A 289 -14.88 0.51 -19.70
CA TYR A 289 -13.50 0.71 -19.26
C TYR A 289 -12.55 0.95 -20.42
N ARG A 290 -12.64 0.12 -21.50
CA ARG A 290 -11.84 0.27 -22.72
C ARG A 290 -12.07 1.57 -23.48
N LYS A 291 -13.28 2.14 -23.41
CA LYS A 291 -13.60 3.40 -24.11
C LYS A 291 -13.14 4.66 -23.37
N ASN A 292 -12.87 4.53 -22.07
CA ASN A 292 -12.51 5.65 -21.19
C ASN A 292 -10.99 5.82 -21.04
N VAL A 293 -10.22 4.98 -21.73
CA VAL A 293 -8.77 5.04 -21.87
C VAL A 293 -8.43 5.40 -23.33
#